data_74ec69ba8a0994ad6734687382bcdd41
#
_entry.id   74ec69ba8a0994ad6734687382bcdd41
#
_cell.length_a   1.000
_cell.length_b   1.000
_cell.length_c   1.000
_cell.angle_alpha   90.00
_cell.angle_beta   90.00
_cell.angle_gamma   90.00
#
_symmetry.space_group_name_H-M   'P 1'
#
loop_
_entity.id
_entity.type
_entity.pdbx_description
1 polymer ?
#
loop_
_entity_poly.entity_id
_entity_poly.type
_entity_poly.pdbx_seq_one_letter_code
_entity_poly.pdbx_strand_id
1 'polypeptide(L)'
;AIEAMKKEPADLIISDIEMPDLDGISMSRQALEINPMVKIILISAYDKFEYARRALLLGALDYIEKPLDYAYLIQKVKNAFALMEKEQKNLQLLKQSRPLLTEKFFREITHLPSSEAAYRLKPYLKYLNLELNYDFYTVVILELENAPDLKAVYGIEKFQMELFNLQDLITEETASLDFVYLLPDMDGYLCILGHSGCQSNSF
;
A
#
# COMPACT_ATOMS: atom_id res chain seq x y z
N ALA A 1 14.08 -6.79 25.57
CA ALA A 1 13.78 -5.92 24.44
C ALA A 1 12.85 -6.63 23.41
N ILE A 2 13.25 -7.75 22.83
CA ILE A 2 12.49 -8.45 21.77
C ILE A 2 11.09 -8.88 22.23
N GLU A 3 10.93 -9.44 23.45
CA GLU A 3 9.62 -9.80 23.98
C GLU A 3 8.68 -8.60 24.18
N ALA A 4 9.22 -7.44 24.51
CA ALA A 4 8.44 -6.20 24.58
C ALA A 4 7.99 -5.77 23.19
N MET A 5 8.87 -5.85 22.20
CA MET A 5 8.60 -5.46 20.83
C MET A 5 7.57 -6.35 20.11
N LYS A 6 7.46 -7.64 20.49
CA LYS A 6 6.39 -8.53 20.02
C LYS A 6 5.01 -8.12 20.54
N LYS A 7 4.95 -7.51 21.74
CA LYS A 7 3.69 -7.02 22.32
C LYS A 7 3.32 -5.64 21.78
N GLU A 8 4.31 -4.77 21.70
CA GLU A 8 4.16 -3.38 21.26
C GLU A 8 5.35 -3.04 20.35
N PRO A 9 5.17 -3.04 19.01
CA PRO A 9 6.24 -2.71 18.09
C PRO A 9 6.76 -1.30 18.29
N ALA A 10 8.09 -1.15 18.41
CA ALA A 10 8.73 0.16 18.47
C ALA A 10 8.99 0.72 17.09
N ASP A 11 8.90 2.04 16.94
CA ASP A 11 9.23 2.76 15.71
C ASP A 11 10.72 3.13 15.63
N LEU A 12 11.36 3.34 16.78
CA LEU A 12 12.79 3.65 16.88
C LEU A 12 13.41 2.84 18.02
N ILE A 13 14.55 2.24 17.73
CA ILE A 13 15.41 1.55 18.68
C ILE A 13 16.74 2.27 18.77
N ILE A 14 17.15 2.60 19.99
CA ILE A 14 18.49 3.07 20.30
C ILE A 14 19.12 2.03 21.22
N SER A 15 20.19 1.40 20.77
CA SER A 15 20.80 0.28 21.49
C SER A 15 22.31 0.36 21.53
N ASP A 16 22.89 0.00 22.68
CA ASP A 16 24.31 -0.34 22.75
C ASP A 16 24.55 -1.60 21.91
N ILE A 17 25.70 -1.68 21.25
CA ILE A 17 26.13 -2.89 20.56
C ILE A 17 26.59 -3.94 21.56
N GLU A 18 27.37 -3.54 22.57
CA GLU A 18 27.90 -4.47 23.55
C GLU A 18 26.96 -4.64 24.75
N MET A 19 26.15 -5.66 24.68
CA MET A 19 25.24 -6.04 25.76
C MET A 19 25.45 -7.50 26.15
N PRO A 20 25.22 -7.86 27.44
CA PRO A 20 25.21 -9.27 27.85
C PRO A 20 24.14 -10.07 27.09
N ASP A 21 24.40 -11.33 26.86
CA ASP A 21 23.54 -12.36 26.26
C ASP A 21 23.27 -12.16 24.76
N LEU A 22 22.79 -10.99 24.33
CA LEU A 22 22.46 -10.69 22.96
C LEU A 22 23.03 -9.32 22.58
N ASP A 23 23.95 -9.27 21.63
CA ASP A 23 24.51 -8.01 21.13
C ASP A 23 23.44 -7.15 20.39
N GLY A 24 23.64 -5.81 20.39
CA GLY A 24 22.70 -4.88 19.82
C GLY A 24 22.44 -5.06 18.33
N ILE A 25 23.41 -5.57 17.57
CA ILE A 25 23.26 -5.84 16.13
C ILE A 25 22.36 -7.07 15.91
N SER A 26 22.59 -8.12 16.68
CA SER A 26 21.75 -9.33 16.63
C SER A 26 20.33 -9.07 17.12
N MET A 27 20.17 -8.26 18.17
CA MET A 27 18.88 -7.79 18.66
C MET A 27 18.15 -6.96 17.59
N SER A 28 18.84 -6.04 16.95
CA SER A 28 18.30 -5.19 15.88
C SER A 28 17.85 -5.99 14.66
N ARG A 29 18.54 -7.06 14.32
CA ARG A 29 18.12 -7.97 13.24
C ARG A 29 16.79 -8.64 13.55
N GLN A 30 16.63 -9.17 14.76
CA GLN A 30 15.36 -9.75 15.20
C GLN A 30 14.23 -8.70 15.26
N ALA A 31 14.57 -7.46 15.62
CA ALA A 31 13.62 -6.36 15.61
C ALA A 31 13.10 -6.04 14.21
N LEU A 32 13.98 -6.06 13.20
CA LEU A 32 13.61 -5.86 11.78
C LEU A 32 12.74 -7.00 11.24
N GLU A 33 12.88 -8.23 11.75
CA GLU A 33 11.98 -9.33 11.39
C GLU A 33 10.57 -9.12 11.93
N ILE A 34 10.43 -8.47 13.11
CA ILE A 34 9.14 -8.14 13.73
C ILE A 34 8.51 -6.91 13.08
N ASN A 35 9.29 -5.83 12.91
CA ASN A 35 8.88 -4.59 12.29
C ASN A 35 9.93 -4.13 11.26
N PRO A 36 9.76 -4.42 9.97
CA PRO A 36 10.71 -4.01 8.93
C PRO A 36 10.88 -2.50 8.78
N MET A 37 9.97 -1.69 9.34
CA MET A 37 10.01 -0.23 9.25
C MET A 37 10.71 0.41 10.44
N VAL A 38 11.07 -0.36 11.47
CA VAL A 38 11.75 0.17 12.66
C VAL A 38 13.07 0.86 12.29
N LYS A 39 13.30 2.03 12.83
CA LYS A 39 14.58 2.73 12.69
C LYS A 39 15.52 2.33 13.82
N ILE A 40 16.80 2.20 13.51
CA ILE A 40 17.80 1.70 14.45
C ILE A 40 18.96 2.66 14.52
N ILE A 41 19.30 3.10 15.73
CA ILE A 41 20.53 3.83 16.05
C ILE A 41 21.35 2.95 16.98
N LEU A 42 22.56 2.65 16.59
CA LEU A 42 23.48 1.82 17.39
C LEU A 42 24.51 2.70 18.10
N ILE A 43 24.83 2.35 19.33
CA ILE A 43 25.81 3.03 20.17
C ILE A 43 26.93 2.05 20.48
N SER A 44 28.19 2.48 20.47
CA SER A 44 29.33 1.65 20.82
C SER A 44 30.42 2.42 21.55
N ALA A 45 31.10 1.74 22.46
CA ALA A 45 32.29 2.28 23.15
C ALA A 45 33.58 2.13 22.33
N TYR A 46 33.55 1.38 21.21
CA TYR A 46 34.73 1.06 20.43
C TYR A 46 34.60 1.58 19.01
N ASP A 47 35.64 2.30 18.56
CA ASP A 47 35.87 2.63 17.17
C ASP A 47 36.34 1.36 16.42
N LYS A 48 35.47 0.36 16.32
CA LYS A 48 35.72 -0.83 15.51
C LYS A 48 35.02 -0.65 14.17
N PHE A 49 35.77 -0.37 13.14
CA PHE A 49 35.31 -0.32 11.76
C PHE A 49 34.36 -1.47 11.40
N GLU A 50 34.58 -2.65 11.97
CA GLU A 50 33.73 -3.82 11.75
C GLU A 50 32.30 -3.66 12.32
N TYR A 51 32.14 -2.96 13.44
CA TYR A 51 30.79 -2.68 13.99
C TYR A 51 30.04 -1.66 13.15
N ALA A 52 30.71 -0.60 12.72
CA ALA A 52 30.13 0.38 11.81
C ALA A 52 29.72 -0.26 10.48
N ARG A 53 30.55 -1.12 9.92
CA ARG A 53 30.24 -1.90 8.71
C ARG A 53 29.03 -2.83 8.90
N ARG A 54 28.97 -3.56 10.01
CA ARG A 54 27.83 -4.44 10.32
C ARG A 54 26.54 -3.66 10.54
N ALA A 55 26.60 -2.50 11.20
CA ALA A 55 25.48 -1.59 11.38
C ALA A 55 24.95 -1.09 10.03
N LEU A 56 25.84 -0.69 9.13
CA LEU A 56 25.48 -0.24 7.78
C LEU A 56 24.82 -1.37 6.96
N LEU A 57 25.37 -2.57 6.99
CA LEU A 57 24.80 -3.74 6.30
C LEU A 57 23.44 -4.15 6.87
N LEU A 58 23.19 -3.89 8.13
CA LEU A 58 21.90 -4.12 8.78
C LEU A 58 20.85 -3.09 8.33
N GLY A 59 21.28 -1.93 7.82
CA GLY A 59 20.42 -0.81 7.51
C GLY A 59 20.14 0.08 8.72
N ALA A 60 21.01 0.09 9.73
CA ALA A 60 20.91 1.03 10.83
C ALA A 60 20.96 2.47 10.30
N LEU A 61 20.11 3.33 10.88
CA LEU A 61 20.02 4.74 10.48
C LEU A 61 21.29 5.50 10.85
N ASP A 62 21.88 5.15 12.00
CA ASP A 62 23.13 5.75 12.44
C ASP A 62 23.90 4.84 13.41
N TYR A 63 25.18 5.17 13.55
CA TYR A 63 26.12 4.58 14.49
C TYR A 63 26.81 5.69 15.26
N ILE A 64 26.72 5.67 16.59
CA ILE A 64 27.23 6.72 17.47
C ILE A 64 28.27 6.15 18.43
N GLU A 65 29.41 6.83 18.51
CA GLU A 65 30.49 6.46 19.41
C GLU A 65 30.30 7.07 20.79
N LYS A 66 30.72 6.34 21.82
CA LYS A 66 30.85 6.86 23.18
C LYS A 66 32.21 7.59 23.35
N PRO A 67 32.30 8.71 24.09
CA PRO A 67 31.25 9.29 24.94
C PRO A 67 30.15 9.99 24.14
N LEU A 68 28.88 9.80 24.61
CA LEU A 68 27.73 10.34 23.90
C LEU A 68 27.68 11.88 23.94
N ASP A 69 27.69 12.49 22.78
CA ASP A 69 27.19 13.85 22.63
C ASP A 69 25.66 13.82 22.57
N TYR A 70 25.03 14.25 23.66
CA TYR A 70 23.56 14.26 23.76
C TYR A 70 22.91 15.19 22.73
N ALA A 71 23.54 16.32 22.37
CA ALA A 71 23.00 17.20 21.36
C ALA A 71 22.97 16.52 20.00
N TYR A 72 24.05 15.81 19.65
CA TYR A 72 24.14 15.01 18.44
C TYR A 72 23.12 13.86 18.43
N LEU A 73 23.00 13.11 19.53
CA LEU A 73 22.02 12.03 19.63
C LEU A 73 20.58 12.55 19.44
N ILE A 74 20.22 13.65 20.12
CA ILE A 74 18.89 14.27 19.97
C ILE A 74 18.64 14.69 18.51
N GLN A 75 19.64 15.24 17.84
CA GLN A 75 19.51 15.59 16.43
C GLN A 75 19.24 14.36 15.55
N LYS A 76 19.94 13.26 15.79
CA LYS A 76 19.72 11.98 15.06
C LYS A 76 18.34 11.40 15.30
N VAL A 77 17.87 11.46 16.54
CA VAL A 77 16.49 11.06 16.88
C VAL A 77 15.47 11.92 16.15
N LYS A 78 15.63 13.25 16.13
CA LYS A 78 14.75 14.16 15.37
C LYS A 78 14.77 13.84 13.87
N ASN A 79 15.93 13.56 13.31
CA ASN A 79 16.06 13.14 11.90
C ASN A 79 15.35 11.81 11.62
N ALA A 80 15.42 10.86 12.55
CA ALA A 80 14.72 9.59 12.45
C ALA A 80 13.19 9.81 12.41
N PHE A 81 12.64 10.63 13.30
CA PHE A 81 11.22 10.97 13.29
C PHE A 81 10.79 11.69 12.01
N ALA A 82 11.57 12.67 11.55
CA ALA A 82 11.28 13.36 10.29
C ALA A 82 11.29 12.41 9.08
N LEU A 83 12.19 11.42 9.06
CA LEU A 83 12.21 10.38 8.04
C LEU A 83 10.98 9.50 8.10
N MET A 84 10.57 9.05 9.31
CA MET A 84 9.37 8.23 9.50
C MET A 84 8.11 8.97 9.08
N GLU A 85 7.96 10.25 9.44
CA GLU A 85 6.83 11.08 9.00
C GLU A 85 6.77 11.19 7.47
N LYS A 86 7.92 11.41 6.83
CA LYS A 86 8.00 11.47 5.36
C LYS A 86 7.62 10.15 4.71
N GLU A 87 8.11 9.03 5.23
CA GLU A 87 7.76 7.68 4.73
C GLU A 87 6.28 7.40 4.91
N GLN A 88 5.71 7.71 6.07
CA GLN A 88 4.28 7.55 6.35
C GLN A 88 3.41 8.40 5.42
N LYS A 89 3.79 9.66 5.20
CA LYS A 89 3.11 10.55 4.26
C LYS A 89 3.17 10.02 2.82
N ASN A 90 4.32 9.52 2.39
CA ASN A 90 4.47 8.91 1.07
C ASN A 90 3.59 7.66 0.93
N LEU A 91 3.54 6.79 1.95
CA LEU A 91 2.66 5.62 1.95
C LEU A 91 1.18 6.02 1.91
N GLN A 92 0.80 7.08 2.61
CA GLN A 92 -0.56 7.60 2.57
C GLN A 92 -0.91 8.15 1.17
N LEU A 93 -0.01 8.92 0.55
CA LEU A 93 -0.19 9.41 -0.82
C LEU A 93 -0.33 8.25 -1.82
N LEU A 94 0.50 7.21 -1.69
CA LEU A 94 0.39 6.00 -2.52
C LEU A 94 -0.95 5.30 -2.32
N LYS A 95 -1.42 5.16 -1.08
CA LYS A 95 -2.74 4.58 -0.79
C LYS A 95 -3.88 5.41 -1.38
N GLN A 96 -3.79 6.73 -1.30
CA GLN A 96 -4.80 7.65 -1.86
C GLN A 96 -4.79 7.66 -3.39
N SER A 97 -3.62 7.50 -4.03
CA SER A 97 -3.53 7.45 -5.49
C SER A 97 -3.92 6.09 -6.09
N ARG A 98 -3.95 5.03 -5.27
CA ARG A 98 -4.25 3.67 -5.76
C ARG A 98 -5.59 3.56 -6.49
N PRO A 99 -6.73 4.10 -5.99
CA PRO A 99 -8.00 4.03 -6.70
C PRO A 99 -7.93 4.67 -8.09
N LEU A 100 -7.33 5.85 -8.19
CA LEU A 100 -7.15 6.56 -9.46
C LEU A 100 -6.27 5.76 -10.46
N LEU A 101 -5.20 5.15 -9.96
CA LEU A 101 -4.32 4.31 -10.78
C LEU A 101 -5.01 3.00 -11.19
N THR A 102 -5.88 2.47 -10.35
CA THR A 102 -6.68 1.28 -10.67
C THR A 102 -7.72 1.61 -11.74
N GLU A 103 -8.40 2.75 -11.64
CA GLU A 103 -9.30 3.24 -12.68
C GLU A 103 -8.56 3.39 -14.02
N LYS A 104 -7.43 4.10 -14.01
CA LYS A 104 -6.60 4.26 -15.20
C LYS A 104 -6.17 2.92 -15.80
N PHE A 105 -5.77 1.98 -14.95
CA PHE A 105 -5.38 0.62 -15.36
C PHE A 105 -6.53 -0.08 -16.12
N PHE A 106 -7.75 -0.06 -15.59
CA PHE A 106 -8.90 -0.69 -16.24
C PHE A 106 -9.30 0.04 -17.53
N ARG A 107 -9.20 1.36 -17.58
CA ARG A 107 -9.44 2.13 -18.81
C ARG A 107 -8.41 1.80 -19.91
N GLU A 108 -7.13 1.64 -19.56
CA GLU A 108 -6.10 1.25 -20.51
C GLU A 108 -6.29 -0.17 -21.04
N ILE A 109 -6.71 -1.12 -20.20
CA ILE A 109 -6.96 -2.52 -20.59
C ILE A 109 -7.98 -2.63 -21.72
N THR A 110 -9.03 -1.82 -21.69
CA THR A 110 -10.08 -1.86 -22.71
C THR A 110 -9.63 -1.41 -24.09
N HIS A 111 -8.50 -0.72 -24.17
CA HIS A 111 -7.96 -0.17 -25.43
C HIS A 111 -6.73 -0.93 -25.95
N LEU A 112 -6.16 -1.85 -25.18
CA LEU A 112 -4.97 -2.60 -25.59
C LEU A 112 -5.33 -3.89 -26.34
N PRO A 113 -4.58 -4.21 -27.41
CA PRO A 113 -4.67 -5.54 -28.02
C PRO A 113 -4.33 -6.61 -27.00
N SER A 114 -5.07 -7.72 -26.98
CA SER A 114 -4.94 -8.80 -26.01
C SER A 114 -3.52 -9.38 -25.87
N SER A 115 -2.74 -9.38 -26.97
CA SER A 115 -1.36 -9.87 -27.00
C SER A 115 -0.36 -8.98 -26.22
N GLU A 116 -0.62 -7.68 -26.12
CA GLU A 116 0.26 -6.73 -25.41
C GLU A 116 -0.18 -6.48 -23.98
N ALA A 117 -1.47 -6.60 -23.70
CA ALA A 117 -2.06 -6.31 -22.41
C ALA A 117 -1.43 -7.15 -21.29
N ALA A 118 -1.29 -8.46 -21.49
CA ALA A 118 -0.76 -9.37 -20.48
C ALA A 118 0.68 -9.03 -20.05
N TYR A 119 1.53 -8.61 -20.98
CA TYR A 119 2.93 -8.30 -20.68
C TYR A 119 3.09 -6.91 -20.04
N ARG A 120 2.40 -5.90 -20.55
CA ARG A 120 2.50 -4.51 -20.08
C ARG A 120 1.86 -4.31 -18.71
N LEU A 121 0.78 -5.04 -18.43
CA LEU A 121 -0.06 -4.80 -17.26
C LEU A 121 0.30 -5.63 -16.03
N LYS A 122 0.99 -6.76 -16.22
CA LYS A 122 1.41 -7.65 -15.13
C LYS A 122 2.15 -6.96 -13.99
N PRO A 123 3.08 -6.00 -14.20
CA PRO A 123 3.73 -5.26 -13.11
C PRO A 123 2.76 -4.41 -12.28
N TYR A 124 1.72 -3.88 -12.93
CA TYR A 124 0.72 -3.04 -12.26
C TYR A 124 -0.22 -3.84 -11.36
N LEU A 125 -0.53 -5.09 -11.71
CA LEU A 125 -1.40 -5.95 -10.89
C LEU A 125 -0.88 -6.10 -9.47
N LYS A 126 0.42 -6.40 -9.34
CA LYS A 126 1.07 -6.51 -8.03
C LYS A 126 1.06 -5.18 -7.27
N TYR A 127 1.38 -4.07 -7.95
CA TYR A 127 1.41 -2.75 -7.33
C TYR A 127 0.02 -2.30 -6.87
N LEU A 128 -1.00 -2.55 -7.69
CA LEU A 128 -2.39 -2.20 -7.38
C LEU A 128 -3.06 -3.19 -6.43
N ASN A 129 -2.41 -4.31 -6.12
CA ASN A 129 -2.96 -5.41 -5.34
C ASN A 129 -4.26 -5.94 -5.95
N LEU A 130 -4.24 -6.13 -7.27
CA LEU A 130 -5.35 -6.67 -8.03
C LEU A 130 -5.07 -8.16 -8.32
N GLU A 131 -5.96 -9.01 -7.90
CA GLU A 131 -5.94 -10.44 -8.20
C GLU A 131 -6.95 -10.72 -9.31
N LEU A 132 -6.46 -10.78 -10.55
CA LEU A 132 -7.26 -11.11 -11.72
C LEU A 132 -7.04 -12.58 -12.07
N ASN A 133 -7.60 -13.47 -11.26
CA ASN A 133 -7.42 -14.92 -11.35
C ASN A 133 -8.68 -15.67 -11.79
N TYR A 134 -9.53 -15.02 -12.60
CA TYR A 134 -10.79 -15.60 -13.06
C TYR A 134 -10.65 -16.07 -14.50
N ASP A 135 -11.37 -17.10 -14.87
CA ASP A 135 -11.35 -17.68 -16.21
C ASP A 135 -11.99 -16.73 -17.25
N PHE A 136 -13.03 -16.02 -16.82
CA PHE A 136 -13.78 -15.10 -17.66
C PHE A 136 -14.05 -13.78 -16.96
N TYR A 137 -14.12 -12.72 -17.74
CA TYR A 137 -14.53 -11.39 -17.28
C TYR A 137 -15.67 -10.89 -18.16
N THR A 138 -16.74 -10.42 -17.52
CA THR A 138 -17.85 -9.75 -18.17
C THR A 138 -17.77 -8.25 -17.87
N VAL A 139 -17.95 -7.44 -18.89
CA VAL A 139 -18.06 -5.99 -18.75
C VAL A 139 -19.50 -5.59 -18.98
N VAL A 140 -20.07 -4.91 -18.00
CA VAL A 140 -21.44 -4.36 -18.05
C VAL A 140 -21.35 -2.85 -18.00
N ILE A 141 -22.03 -2.16 -18.91
CA ILE A 141 -22.15 -0.70 -18.92
C ILE A 141 -23.50 -0.37 -18.33
N LEU A 142 -23.50 0.48 -17.30
CA LEU A 142 -24.68 0.98 -16.63
C LEU A 142 -24.72 2.49 -16.80
N GLU A 143 -25.71 3.00 -17.52
CA GLU A 143 -25.89 4.42 -17.78
C GLU A 143 -27.25 4.90 -17.29
N LEU A 144 -27.30 6.12 -16.74
CA LEU A 144 -28.57 6.77 -16.43
C LEU A 144 -29.21 7.32 -17.69
N GLU A 145 -30.40 6.83 -18.01
CA GLU A 145 -31.22 7.40 -19.10
C GLU A 145 -31.47 8.87 -18.86
N ASN A 146 -31.40 9.68 -19.91
CA ASN A 146 -31.63 11.13 -19.86
C ASN A 146 -30.66 11.89 -18.91
N ALA A 147 -29.43 11.42 -18.72
CA ALA A 147 -28.44 12.09 -17.88
C ALA A 147 -28.26 13.59 -18.19
N PRO A 148 -28.25 14.06 -19.47
CA PRO A 148 -28.20 15.48 -19.80
C PRO A 148 -29.38 16.27 -19.24
N ASP A 149 -30.58 15.74 -19.33
CA ASP A 149 -31.81 16.40 -18.84
C ASP A 149 -31.83 16.42 -17.30
N LEU A 150 -31.39 15.33 -16.65
CA LEU A 150 -31.27 15.27 -15.19
C LEU A 150 -30.28 16.32 -14.67
N LYS A 151 -29.13 16.46 -15.34
CA LYS A 151 -28.12 17.48 -14.99
C LYS A 151 -28.65 18.91 -15.19
N ALA A 152 -29.45 19.16 -16.25
CA ALA A 152 -30.03 20.46 -16.52
C ALA A 152 -31.10 20.81 -15.49
N VAL A 153 -31.95 19.88 -15.07
CA VAL A 153 -33.04 20.08 -14.13
C VAL A 153 -32.58 20.14 -12.68
N TYR A 154 -31.73 19.24 -12.26
CA TYR A 154 -31.37 19.05 -10.86
C TYR A 154 -30.02 19.62 -10.48
N GLY A 155 -29.18 19.99 -11.45
CA GLY A 155 -27.81 20.43 -11.24
C GLY A 155 -26.83 19.29 -11.09
N ILE A 156 -25.55 19.60 -11.28
CA ILE A 156 -24.44 18.61 -11.29
C ILE A 156 -24.28 17.93 -9.91
N GLU A 157 -24.40 18.69 -8.81
CA GLU A 157 -24.23 18.16 -7.47
C GLU A 157 -25.24 17.06 -7.13
N LYS A 158 -26.51 17.33 -7.41
CA LYS A 158 -27.58 16.35 -7.16
C LYS A 158 -27.44 15.14 -8.08
N PHE A 159 -27.07 15.35 -9.33
CA PHE A 159 -26.79 14.26 -10.26
C PHE A 159 -25.65 13.36 -9.76
N GLN A 160 -24.57 13.92 -9.20
CA GLN A 160 -23.49 13.15 -8.61
C GLN A 160 -23.96 12.35 -7.38
N MET A 161 -24.84 12.91 -6.56
CA MET A 161 -25.43 12.16 -5.43
C MET A 161 -26.22 10.94 -5.92
N GLU A 162 -26.97 11.05 -7.01
CA GLU A 162 -27.70 9.91 -7.58
C GLU A 162 -26.76 8.84 -8.16
N LEU A 163 -25.62 9.24 -8.73
CA LEU A 163 -24.58 8.30 -9.12
C LEU A 163 -23.99 7.55 -7.92
N PHE A 164 -23.76 8.22 -6.79
CA PHE A 164 -23.32 7.55 -5.57
C PHE A 164 -24.36 6.56 -5.04
N ASN A 165 -25.65 6.93 -5.04
CA ASN A 165 -26.73 6.02 -4.65
C ASN A 165 -26.76 4.78 -5.57
N LEU A 166 -26.55 4.99 -6.87
CA LEU A 166 -26.46 3.90 -7.84
C LEU A 166 -25.26 2.99 -7.56
N GLN A 167 -24.10 3.55 -7.19
CA GLN A 167 -22.92 2.78 -6.81
C GLN A 167 -23.18 1.89 -5.59
N ASP A 168 -23.81 2.43 -4.56
CA ASP A 168 -24.15 1.70 -3.35
C ASP A 168 -25.09 0.52 -3.68
N LEU A 169 -26.10 0.77 -4.51
CA LEU A 169 -27.04 -0.24 -4.95
C LEU A 169 -26.38 -1.36 -5.77
N ILE A 170 -25.51 -1.01 -6.71
CA ILE A 170 -24.74 -1.98 -7.47
C ILE A 170 -23.84 -2.81 -6.53
N THR A 171 -23.23 -2.16 -5.55
CA THR A 171 -22.33 -2.84 -4.58
C THR A 171 -23.11 -3.83 -3.73
N GLU A 172 -24.31 -3.49 -3.28
CA GLU A 172 -25.20 -4.38 -2.52
C GLU A 172 -25.65 -5.58 -3.36
N GLU A 173 -26.13 -5.35 -4.57
CA GLU A 173 -26.63 -6.38 -5.47
C GLU A 173 -25.51 -7.35 -5.96
N THR A 174 -24.29 -6.85 -6.05
CA THR A 174 -23.13 -7.63 -6.50
C THR A 174 -22.31 -8.22 -5.36
N ALA A 175 -22.71 -8.03 -4.10
CA ALA A 175 -21.95 -8.50 -2.92
C ALA A 175 -21.75 -10.04 -2.86
N SER A 176 -22.56 -10.80 -3.58
CA SER A 176 -22.42 -12.26 -3.68
C SER A 176 -21.44 -12.72 -4.77
N LEU A 177 -20.90 -11.81 -5.58
CA LEU A 177 -19.99 -12.14 -6.66
C LEU A 177 -18.54 -12.12 -6.14
N ASP A 178 -17.71 -13.04 -6.65
CA ASP A 178 -16.32 -13.19 -6.19
C ASP A 178 -15.45 -11.98 -6.51
N PHE A 179 -15.71 -11.32 -7.63
CA PHE A 179 -14.98 -10.13 -8.06
C PHE A 179 -15.89 -9.15 -8.78
N VAL A 180 -15.92 -7.93 -8.28
CA VAL A 180 -16.61 -6.80 -8.91
C VAL A 180 -15.72 -5.58 -8.84
N TYR A 181 -15.56 -4.90 -9.95
CA TYR A 181 -14.89 -3.59 -9.99
C TYR A 181 -15.74 -2.58 -10.74
N LEU A 182 -16.06 -1.47 -10.07
CA LEU A 182 -16.85 -0.38 -10.62
C LEU A 182 -15.94 0.75 -11.04
N LEU A 183 -16.01 1.11 -12.32
CA LEU A 183 -15.33 2.27 -12.90
C LEU A 183 -16.36 3.38 -13.09
N PRO A 184 -16.21 4.53 -12.44
CA PRO A 184 -17.09 5.65 -12.70
C PRO A 184 -16.93 6.15 -14.14
N ASP A 185 -18.03 6.46 -14.77
CA ASP A 185 -18.10 7.15 -16.05
C ASP A 185 -18.93 8.45 -15.92
N MET A 186 -19.03 9.24 -16.98
CA MET A 186 -19.69 10.54 -16.92
C MET A 186 -21.16 10.46 -16.50
N ASP A 187 -21.85 9.42 -16.94
CA ASP A 187 -23.30 9.26 -16.79
C ASP A 187 -23.70 7.90 -16.16
N GLY A 188 -22.72 7.17 -15.62
CA GLY A 188 -22.96 5.84 -15.04
C GLY A 188 -21.73 5.14 -14.57
N TYR A 189 -21.68 3.82 -14.77
CA TYR A 189 -20.58 2.97 -14.35
C TYR A 189 -20.27 1.90 -15.40
N LEU A 190 -19.00 1.59 -15.56
CA LEU A 190 -18.54 0.38 -16.20
C LEU A 190 -18.22 -0.63 -15.10
N CYS A 191 -18.94 -1.73 -15.08
CA CYS A 191 -18.80 -2.79 -14.11
C CYS A 191 -18.03 -3.96 -14.71
N ILE A 192 -16.96 -4.38 -14.05
CA ILE A 192 -16.17 -5.54 -14.45
C ILE A 192 -16.43 -6.67 -13.45
N LEU A 193 -16.95 -7.77 -13.94
CA LEU A 193 -17.30 -8.94 -13.16
C LEU A 193 -16.35 -10.09 -13.49
N GLY A 194 -15.73 -10.72 -12.49
CA GLY A 194 -14.91 -11.92 -12.66
C GLY A 194 -15.73 -13.18 -12.38
N HIS A 195 -15.58 -14.21 -13.21
CA HIS A 195 -16.26 -15.49 -13.07
C HIS A 195 -15.26 -16.63 -13.03
N SER A 196 -15.27 -17.42 -11.98
CA SER A 196 -14.66 -18.74 -11.95
C SER A 196 -15.55 -19.69 -12.76
N GLY A 197 -14.95 -20.46 -13.67
CA GLY A 197 -15.67 -21.25 -14.68
C GLY A 197 -16.90 -21.94 -14.15
N CYS A 198 -18.06 -21.56 -14.63
CA CYS A 198 -19.26 -22.37 -14.49
C CYS A 198 -19.00 -23.70 -15.20
N GLN A 199 -18.98 -24.79 -14.46
CA GLN A 199 -19.23 -26.09 -15.09
C GLN A 199 -20.55 -25.96 -15.86
N SER A 200 -20.45 -25.96 -17.18
CA SER A 200 -21.58 -25.97 -18.06
C SER A 200 -22.41 -27.22 -17.72
N ASN A 201 -23.41 -27.04 -16.88
CA ASN A 201 -24.51 -27.98 -16.88
C ASN A 201 -25.18 -27.86 -18.25
N SER A 202 -24.78 -28.73 -19.16
CA SER A 202 -25.45 -28.99 -20.41
C SER A 202 -26.96 -29.14 -20.17
N PHE A 203 -27.73 -28.24 -20.76
CA PHE A 203 -29.11 -28.45 -21.09
C PHE A 203 -29.21 -29.28 -22.38
#